data_f255b4c78ea188b8a6c52e7ed4c2ed3f
#
_entry.id   f255b4c78ea188b8a6c52e7ed4c2ed3f
#
_cell.length_a   1.000
_cell.length_b   1.000
_cell.length_c   1.000
_cell.angle_alpha   90.00
_cell.angle_beta   90.00
_cell.angle_gamma   90.00
#
_symmetry.space_group_name_H-M   'P 1'
#
loop_
_entity.id
_entity.type
_entity.pdbx_description
1 polymer ?
#
loop_
_entity_poly.entity_id
_entity_poly.type
_entity_poly.pdbx_seq_one_letter_code
_entity_poly.pdbx_strand_id
1 'polypeptide(L)'
;MAEKHIAQINIKQILRQKAPSVSGKIPGFIINYLIRTVHQDELNDILRRYHDKQGADFMNELISYFDLTLELVNENDFSKEGRYIFASNHPLGGLDGICLSAVIGNKFDGKIRYLVNDLLLYVETLKPNFDHINKHGGQAKHAPRQIEDTYASENPHITFPPG
;
A
#
# COMPACT_ATOMS: atom_id res chain seq x y z
N MET A 1 -17.37 0.93 25.14
CA MET A 1 -16.96 0.98 23.71
C MET A 1 -15.45 0.97 23.70
N ALA A 2 -14.80 -0.06 23.17
CA ALA A 2 -13.35 -0.07 23.07
C ALA A 2 -12.94 1.00 22.03
N GLU A 3 -12.14 1.97 22.44
CA GLU A 3 -11.49 2.90 21.52
C GLU A 3 -10.67 2.07 20.53
N LYS A 4 -11.10 2.07 19.28
CA LYS A 4 -10.37 1.42 18.19
C LYS A 4 -9.05 2.19 18.06
N HIS A 5 -7.95 1.58 18.43
CA HIS A 5 -6.63 2.19 18.38
C HIS A 5 -6.32 2.49 16.90
N ILE A 6 -6.42 3.75 16.50
CA ILE A 6 -6.10 4.19 15.14
C ILE A 6 -4.59 4.08 14.99
N ALA A 7 -4.12 3.19 14.13
CA ALA A 7 -2.70 3.03 13.89
C ALA A 7 -2.13 4.30 13.26
N GLN A 8 -1.13 4.86 13.90
CA GLN A 8 -0.41 6.04 13.42
C GLN A 8 0.94 5.63 12.83
N ILE A 9 1.28 6.23 11.70
CA ILE A 9 2.60 6.09 11.11
C ILE A 9 3.58 6.95 11.90
N ASN A 10 4.64 6.34 12.41
CA ASN A 10 5.73 7.02 13.10
C ASN A 10 7.07 6.59 12.52
N ILE A 11 7.64 7.42 11.67
CA ILE A 11 8.90 7.14 10.97
C ILE A 11 10.05 6.83 11.93
N LYS A 12 10.13 7.54 13.06
CA LYS A 12 11.17 7.26 14.07
C LYS A 12 11.04 5.86 14.66
N GLN A 13 9.80 5.43 14.93
CA GLN A 13 9.53 4.11 15.46
C GLN A 13 9.82 3.02 14.43
N ILE A 14 9.40 3.22 13.18
CA ILE A 14 9.65 2.32 12.06
C ILE A 14 11.15 2.13 11.86
N LEU A 15 11.92 3.21 11.84
CA LEU A 15 13.39 3.15 11.71
C LEU A 15 14.04 2.37 12.87
N ARG A 16 13.55 2.55 14.11
CA ARG A 16 14.06 1.79 15.27
C ARG A 16 13.77 0.30 15.15
N GLN A 17 12.62 -0.08 14.61
CA GLN A 17 12.23 -1.47 14.44
C GLN A 17 12.96 -2.16 13.28
N LYS A 18 13.09 -1.47 12.14
CA LYS A 18 13.66 -2.05 10.91
C LYS A 18 15.18 -1.97 10.85
N ALA A 19 15.79 -0.96 11.44
CA ALA A 19 17.23 -0.73 11.43
C ALA A 19 17.75 -0.36 12.83
N PRO A 20 17.62 -1.23 13.84
CA PRO A 20 17.98 -0.90 15.22
C PRO A 20 19.47 -0.53 15.39
N SER A 21 20.35 -1.16 14.60
CA SER A 21 21.79 -0.90 14.63
C SER A 21 22.19 0.46 14.08
N VAL A 22 21.36 1.07 13.25
CA VAL A 22 21.65 2.33 12.55
C VAL A 22 20.78 3.48 13.05
N SER A 23 19.55 3.18 13.51
CA SER A 23 18.57 4.20 13.89
C SER A 23 19.05 5.20 14.94
N GLY A 24 19.88 4.73 15.90
CA GLY A 24 20.48 5.60 16.93
C GLY A 24 21.63 6.48 16.43
N LYS A 25 22.14 6.22 15.20
CA LYS A 25 23.24 6.94 14.59
C LYS A 25 22.80 7.93 13.51
N ILE A 26 21.51 7.88 13.11
CA ILE A 26 20.95 8.78 12.09
C ILE A 26 20.80 10.18 12.70
N PRO A 27 21.43 11.21 12.12
CA PRO A 27 21.25 12.59 12.57
C PRO A 27 19.79 13.03 12.53
N GLY A 28 19.37 13.80 13.52
CA GLY A 28 17.97 14.24 13.65
C GLY A 28 17.44 15.00 12.43
N PHE A 29 18.29 15.75 11.73
CA PHE A 29 17.89 16.47 10.52
C PHE A 29 17.50 15.54 9.38
N ILE A 30 18.16 14.37 9.25
CA ILE A 30 17.81 13.36 8.25
C ILE A 30 16.45 12.74 8.57
N ILE A 31 16.22 12.43 9.85
CA ILE A 31 14.92 11.91 10.29
C ILE A 31 13.80 12.93 10.03
N ASN A 32 14.04 14.20 10.33
CA ASN A 32 13.08 15.26 10.07
C ASN A 32 12.85 15.48 8.57
N TYR A 33 13.89 15.33 7.75
CA TYR A 33 13.76 15.33 6.29
C TYR A 33 12.86 14.20 5.81
N LEU A 34 13.09 12.96 6.29
CA LEU A 34 12.24 11.81 5.95
C LEU A 34 10.79 12.01 6.37
N ILE A 35 10.54 12.50 7.58
CA ILE A 35 9.19 12.80 8.09
C ILE A 35 8.46 13.79 7.16
N ARG A 36 9.15 14.83 6.70
CA ARG A 36 8.60 15.81 5.77
C ARG A 36 8.37 15.22 4.38
N THR A 37 9.33 14.46 3.86
CA THR A 37 9.24 13.87 2.52
C THR A 37 8.10 12.88 2.39
N VAL A 38 7.81 12.10 3.45
CA VAL A 38 6.67 11.18 3.45
C VAL A 38 5.36 11.82 3.90
N HIS A 39 5.37 13.12 4.21
CA HIS A 39 4.20 13.85 4.69
C HIS A 39 3.49 13.15 5.86
N GLN A 40 4.29 12.72 6.87
CA GLN A 40 3.79 11.88 7.97
C GLN A 40 2.54 12.42 8.64
N ASP A 41 2.47 13.74 8.88
CA ASP A 41 1.33 14.36 9.57
C ASP A 41 0.07 14.30 8.72
N GLU A 42 0.18 14.53 7.41
CA GLU A 42 -0.92 14.41 6.45
C GLU A 42 -1.40 12.96 6.33
N LEU A 43 -0.47 12.00 6.23
CA LEU A 43 -0.83 10.57 6.24
C LEU A 43 -1.57 10.17 7.51
N ASN A 44 -1.14 10.66 8.66
CA ASN A 44 -1.82 10.38 9.93
C ASN A 44 -3.19 11.08 10.02
N ASP A 45 -3.35 12.25 9.42
CA ASP A 45 -4.66 12.91 9.31
C ASP A 45 -5.63 12.12 8.42
N ILE A 46 -5.16 11.66 7.27
CA ILE A 46 -5.91 10.79 6.36
C ILE A 46 -6.35 9.51 7.10
N LEU A 47 -5.43 8.81 7.74
CA LEU A 47 -5.73 7.57 8.45
C LEU A 47 -6.74 7.77 9.60
N ARG A 48 -6.68 8.92 10.27
CA ARG A 48 -7.65 9.28 11.31
C ARG A 48 -9.02 9.61 10.71
N ARG A 49 -9.06 10.35 9.62
CA ARG A 49 -10.30 10.78 8.96
C ARG A 49 -11.08 9.63 8.35
N TYR A 50 -10.38 8.70 7.74
CA TYR A 50 -10.96 7.56 7.02
C TYR A 50 -10.71 6.21 7.70
N HIS A 51 -10.62 6.20 9.04
CA HIS A 51 -10.30 5.01 9.84
C HIS A 51 -11.35 3.87 9.73
N ASP A 52 -12.57 4.19 9.30
CA ASP A 52 -13.68 3.27 9.08
C ASP A 52 -13.68 2.66 7.68
N LYS A 53 -12.89 3.20 6.76
CA LYS A 53 -12.79 2.75 5.37
C LYS A 53 -11.67 1.74 5.18
N GLN A 54 -11.84 0.81 4.25
CA GLN A 54 -10.83 -0.21 3.94
C GLN A 54 -10.79 -0.51 2.45
N GLY A 55 -9.63 -0.99 1.97
CA GLY A 55 -9.46 -1.47 0.59
C GLY A 55 -9.85 -0.42 -0.45
N ALA A 56 -10.73 -0.80 -1.39
CA ALA A 56 -11.16 0.06 -2.48
C ALA A 56 -11.92 1.31 -2.00
N ASP A 57 -12.73 1.19 -0.94
CA ASP A 57 -13.47 2.32 -0.37
C ASP A 57 -12.51 3.38 0.18
N PHE A 58 -11.45 2.95 0.87
CA PHE A 58 -10.41 3.86 1.33
C PHE A 58 -9.71 4.56 0.17
N MET A 59 -9.40 3.84 -0.93
CA MET A 59 -8.80 4.44 -2.12
C MET A 59 -9.71 5.46 -2.81
N ASN A 60 -11.02 5.21 -2.86
CA ASN A 60 -11.99 6.17 -3.41
C ASN A 60 -12.07 7.45 -2.57
N GLU A 61 -11.98 7.35 -1.25
CA GLU A 61 -11.91 8.53 -0.38
C GLU A 61 -10.63 9.34 -0.63
N LEU A 62 -9.49 8.66 -0.91
CA LEU A 62 -8.25 9.34 -1.26
C LEU A 62 -8.30 10.04 -2.62
N ILE A 63 -8.97 9.44 -3.63
CA ILE A 63 -9.25 10.12 -4.90
C ILE A 63 -9.96 11.46 -4.65
N SER A 64 -10.99 11.43 -3.82
CA SER A 64 -11.75 12.63 -3.45
C SER A 64 -10.93 13.61 -2.61
N TYR A 65 -10.13 13.12 -1.67
CA TYR A 65 -9.29 13.94 -0.79
C TYR A 65 -8.24 14.74 -1.56
N PHE A 66 -7.62 14.10 -2.57
CA PHE A 66 -6.60 14.73 -3.41
C PHE A 66 -7.18 15.44 -4.65
N ASP A 67 -8.52 15.51 -4.78
CA ASP A 67 -9.22 16.11 -5.92
C ASP A 67 -8.71 15.56 -7.28
N LEU A 68 -8.55 14.23 -7.35
CA LEU A 68 -8.03 13.56 -8.53
C LEU A 68 -9.14 13.28 -9.54
N THR A 69 -8.89 13.59 -10.80
CA THR A 69 -9.74 13.19 -11.92
C THR A 69 -9.07 12.04 -12.66
N LEU A 70 -9.80 10.91 -12.80
CA LEU A 70 -9.34 9.72 -13.50
C LEU A 70 -9.97 9.65 -14.87
N GLU A 71 -9.15 9.56 -15.91
CA GLU A 71 -9.58 9.26 -17.26
C GLU A 71 -9.16 7.83 -17.62
N LEU A 72 -10.15 6.99 -17.91
CA LEU A 72 -9.93 5.58 -18.24
C LEU A 72 -10.07 5.39 -19.75
N VAL A 73 -9.00 4.93 -20.38
CA VAL A 73 -8.99 4.58 -21.80
C VAL A 73 -9.02 3.06 -21.92
N ASN A 74 -9.87 2.54 -22.78
CA ASN A 74 -10.04 1.09 -23.02
C ASN A 74 -10.49 0.30 -21.77
N GLU A 75 -11.33 0.90 -20.94
CA GLU A 75 -11.83 0.28 -19.71
C GLU A 75 -12.51 -1.09 -19.92
N ASN A 76 -13.07 -1.31 -21.11
CA ASN A 76 -13.80 -2.52 -21.46
C ASN A 76 -12.92 -3.65 -22.02
N ASP A 77 -11.62 -3.45 -22.17
CA ASP A 77 -10.71 -4.43 -22.78
C ASP A 77 -10.49 -5.68 -21.92
N PHE A 78 -10.92 -5.66 -20.67
CA PHE A 78 -10.87 -6.82 -19.78
C PHE A 78 -12.18 -7.02 -19.02
N SER A 79 -12.58 -8.28 -18.84
CA SER A 79 -13.83 -8.65 -18.15
C SER A 79 -13.61 -8.76 -16.64
N LYS A 80 -14.70 -8.91 -15.87
CA LYS A 80 -14.63 -9.30 -14.45
C LYS A 80 -14.23 -10.76 -14.25
N GLU A 81 -14.36 -11.58 -15.29
CA GLU A 81 -14.03 -13.01 -15.25
C GLU A 81 -12.60 -13.22 -15.69
N GLY A 82 -11.88 -14.03 -14.93
CA GLY A 82 -10.49 -14.36 -15.22
C GLY A 82 -9.54 -13.92 -14.11
N ARG A 83 -8.28 -14.36 -14.27
CA ARG A 83 -7.18 -14.03 -13.36
C ARG A 83 -6.30 -12.99 -14.03
N TYR A 84 -6.02 -11.92 -13.32
CA TYR A 84 -5.29 -10.79 -13.87
C TYR A 84 -4.12 -10.40 -12.98
N ILE A 85 -3.03 -9.99 -13.61
CA ILE A 85 -1.92 -9.28 -12.99
C ILE A 85 -1.84 -7.93 -13.68
N PHE A 86 -2.13 -6.87 -12.92
CA PHE A 86 -2.02 -5.50 -13.37
C PHE A 86 -0.63 -4.97 -13.01
N ALA A 87 0.21 -4.79 -14.01
CA ALA A 87 1.53 -4.20 -13.85
C ALA A 87 1.51 -2.76 -14.35
N SER A 88 1.98 -1.83 -13.53
CA SER A 88 2.03 -0.42 -13.88
C SER A 88 3.39 0.17 -13.54
N ASN A 89 3.81 1.16 -14.34
CA ASN A 89 4.84 2.09 -13.92
C ASN A 89 4.37 2.91 -12.72
N HIS A 90 5.31 3.56 -12.03
CA HIS A 90 5.04 4.22 -10.75
C HIS A 90 5.69 5.62 -10.66
N PRO A 91 5.50 6.49 -11.68
CA PRO A 91 6.21 7.77 -11.74
C PRO A 91 5.75 8.78 -10.68
N LEU A 92 4.49 8.71 -10.25
CA LEU A 92 3.90 9.62 -9.26
C LEU A 92 3.90 9.04 -7.83
N GLY A 93 4.53 7.87 -7.64
CA GLY A 93 4.59 7.24 -6.33
C GLY A 93 3.23 6.83 -5.79
N GLY A 94 2.87 7.27 -4.58
CA GLY A 94 1.64 6.86 -3.91
C GLY A 94 0.36 7.10 -4.71
N LEU A 95 0.31 8.16 -5.52
CA LEU A 95 -0.88 8.51 -6.31
C LEU A 95 -1.22 7.46 -7.37
N ASP A 96 -0.21 6.90 -8.06
CA ASP A 96 -0.45 5.81 -9.04
C ASP A 96 -1.07 4.60 -8.36
N GLY A 97 -0.56 4.25 -7.18
CA GLY A 97 -1.10 3.17 -6.37
C GLY A 97 -2.55 3.40 -5.97
N ILE A 98 -2.89 4.62 -5.53
CA ILE A 98 -4.25 5.01 -5.15
C ILE A 98 -5.19 4.91 -6.35
N CYS A 99 -4.82 5.53 -7.48
CA CYS A 99 -5.65 5.56 -8.70
C CYS A 99 -5.91 4.16 -9.24
N LEU A 100 -4.87 3.37 -9.45
CA LEU A 100 -5.00 2.01 -9.98
C LEU A 100 -5.81 1.11 -9.03
N SER A 101 -5.58 1.26 -7.73
CA SER A 101 -6.30 0.49 -6.71
C SER A 101 -7.79 0.83 -6.65
N ALA A 102 -8.15 2.09 -6.78
CA ALA A 102 -9.54 2.51 -6.85
C ALA A 102 -10.23 1.92 -8.09
N VAL A 103 -9.61 2.06 -9.27
CA VAL A 103 -10.16 1.55 -10.54
C VAL A 103 -10.35 0.03 -10.50
N ILE A 104 -9.29 -0.71 -10.21
CA ILE A 104 -9.34 -2.18 -10.21
C ILE A 104 -10.19 -2.68 -9.04
N GLY A 105 -10.09 -2.05 -7.86
CA GLY A 105 -10.89 -2.40 -6.70
C GLY A 105 -12.39 -2.25 -6.96
N ASN A 106 -12.81 -1.17 -7.59
CA ASN A 106 -14.21 -0.96 -7.95
C ASN A 106 -14.69 -2.00 -8.97
N LYS A 107 -13.85 -2.34 -9.96
CA LYS A 107 -14.21 -3.33 -10.98
C LYS A 107 -14.34 -4.75 -10.42
N PHE A 108 -13.53 -5.13 -9.44
CA PHE A 108 -13.49 -6.47 -8.86
C PHE A 108 -14.09 -6.55 -7.44
N ASP A 109 -15.00 -5.67 -7.11
CA ASP A 109 -15.76 -5.66 -5.85
C ASP A 109 -14.85 -5.68 -4.59
N GLY A 110 -13.73 -4.96 -4.64
CA GLY A 110 -12.73 -4.87 -3.58
C GLY A 110 -11.81 -6.07 -3.44
N LYS A 111 -12.00 -7.11 -4.26
CA LYS A 111 -11.20 -8.35 -4.23
C LYS A 111 -9.88 -8.19 -4.98
N ILE A 112 -9.03 -7.31 -4.49
CA ILE A 112 -7.71 -7.05 -5.08
C ILE A 112 -6.61 -7.40 -4.08
N ARG A 113 -5.44 -7.78 -4.61
CA ARG A 113 -4.24 -8.09 -3.85
C ARG A 113 -3.06 -7.26 -4.33
N TYR A 114 -2.20 -6.91 -3.41
CA TYR A 114 -0.98 -6.14 -3.71
C TYR A 114 0.25 -6.93 -3.32
N LEU A 115 1.20 -6.98 -4.22
CA LEU A 115 2.56 -7.37 -3.90
C LEU A 115 3.31 -6.14 -3.40
N VAL A 116 3.39 -5.98 -2.09
CA VAL A 116 3.98 -4.79 -1.46
C VAL A 116 5.22 -5.10 -0.64
N ASN A 117 6.05 -4.07 -0.50
CA ASN A 117 7.14 -4.14 0.47
C ASN A 117 6.63 -3.87 1.90
N ASP A 118 7.45 -4.17 2.89
CA ASP A 118 7.16 -4.07 4.31
C ASP A 118 6.64 -2.71 4.79
N LEU A 119 6.92 -1.62 4.08
CA LEU A 119 6.58 -0.28 4.55
C LEU A 119 5.07 -0.02 4.53
N LEU A 120 4.38 -0.52 3.51
CA LEU A 120 2.94 -0.34 3.37
C LEU A 120 2.12 -1.18 4.37
N LEU A 121 2.73 -2.19 4.99
CA LEU A 121 2.07 -2.98 6.04
C LEU A 121 1.75 -2.20 7.31
N TYR A 122 2.35 -1.02 7.48
CA TYR A 122 2.00 -0.12 8.59
C TYR A 122 0.69 0.64 8.35
N VAL A 123 0.14 0.57 7.12
CA VAL A 123 -1.16 1.15 6.78
C VAL A 123 -2.25 0.11 7.06
N GLU A 124 -2.83 0.11 8.25
CA GLU A 124 -3.80 -0.90 8.70
C GLU A 124 -5.04 -1.00 7.80
N THR A 125 -5.51 0.12 7.28
CA THR A 125 -6.63 0.22 6.34
C THR A 125 -6.45 -0.60 5.07
N LEU A 126 -5.21 -0.88 4.68
CA LEU A 126 -4.87 -1.63 3.48
C LEU A 126 -4.47 -3.09 3.75
N LYS A 127 -4.24 -3.46 5.00
CA LYS A 127 -3.81 -4.82 5.38
C LYS A 127 -4.65 -5.95 4.78
N PRO A 128 -5.99 -5.85 4.68
CA PRO A 128 -6.80 -6.92 4.11
C PRO A 128 -6.47 -7.25 2.66
N ASN A 129 -5.88 -6.30 1.93
CA ASN A 129 -5.57 -6.41 0.51
C ASN A 129 -4.08 -6.71 0.23
N PHE A 130 -3.24 -6.79 1.28
CA PHE A 130 -1.80 -6.99 1.11
C PHE A 130 -1.40 -8.46 1.24
N ASP A 131 -0.65 -8.92 0.26
CA ASP A 131 0.13 -10.15 0.36
C ASP A 131 1.56 -9.81 0.76
N HIS A 132 1.93 -10.26 1.95
CA HIS A 132 3.21 -9.95 2.57
C HIS A 132 4.34 -10.81 2.00
N ILE A 133 5.29 -10.17 1.30
CA ILE A 133 6.51 -10.83 0.91
C ILE A 133 7.67 -10.32 1.77
N ASN A 134 8.15 -11.18 2.64
CA ASN A 134 9.29 -10.86 3.50
C ASN A 134 10.59 -11.02 2.69
N LYS A 135 11.14 -9.90 2.19
CA LYS A 135 12.39 -9.89 1.40
C LYS A 135 13.65 -9.93 2.24
N HIS A 136 13.54 -9.79 3.58
CA HIS A 136 14.68 -9.68 4.48
C HIS A 136 14.62 -10.68 5.63
N GLY A 137 15.79 -11.29 5.95
CA GLY A 137 15.95 -12.22 7.07
C GLY A 137 15.85 -13.70 6.71
N GLY A 138 15.79 -14.57 7.73
CA GLY A 138 15.78 -16.04 7.57
C GLY A 138 14.58 -16.61 6.78
N GLN A 139 13.54 -15.83 6.57
CA GLN A 139 12.36 -16.19 5.78
C GLN A 139 12.50 -15.90 4.28
N ALA A 140 13.57 -15.24 3.84
CA ALA A 140 13.82 -14.98 2.42
C ALA A 140 13.86 -16.25 1.56
N LYS A 141 14.17 -17.41 2.15
CA LYS A 141 14.13 -18.72 1.47
C LYS A 141 12.73 -19.18 1.09
N HIS A 142 11.69 -18.68 1.76
CA HIS A 142 10.28 -19.02 1.49
C HIS A 142 9.57 -17.99 0.60
N ALA A 143 10.23 -16.87 0.29
CA ALA A 143 9.66 -15.81 -0.54
C ALA A 143 9.18 -16.30 -1.93
N PRO A 144 9.92 -17.16 -2.68
CA PRO A 144 9.44 -17.66 -3.96
C PRO A 144 8.11 -18.43 -3.84
N ARG A 145 7.98 -19.28 -2.82
CA ARG A 145 6.77 -20.06 -2.58
C ARG A 145 5.58 -19.22 -2.18
N GLN A 146 5.81 -18.18 -1.35
CA GLN A 146 4.77 -17.21 -1.00
C GLN A 146 4.31 -16.41 -2.23
N ILE A 147 5.22 -16.06 -3.14
CA ILE A 147 4.89 -15.40 -4.40
C ILE A 147 4.03 -16.33 -5.28
N GLU A 148 4.40 -17.60 -5.41
CA GLU A 148 3.63 -18.60 -6.14
C GLU A 148 2.23 -18.76 -5.57
N ASP A 149 2.10 -18.92 -4.24
CA ASP A 149 0.82 -19.05 -3.55
C ASP A 149 -0.05 -17.79 -3.74
N THR A 150 0.55 -16.60 -3.69
CA THR A 150 -0.11 -15.33 -3.94
C THR A 150 -0.68 -15.28 -5.35
N TYR A 151 0.14 -15.58 -6.37
CA TYR A 151 -0.32 -15.58 -7.76
C TYR A 151 -1.26 -16.74 -8.10
N ALA A 152 -1.31 -17.79 -7.29
CA ALA A 152 -2.28 -18.87 -7.46
C ALA A 152 -3.70 -18.47 -7.06
N SER A 153 -3.88 -17.32 -6.37
CA SER A 153 -5.20 -16.86 -5.95
C SER A 153 -6.06 -16.39 -7.13
N GLU A 154 -7.38 -16.51 -7.00
CA GLU A 154 -8.35 -16.05 -7.99
C GLU A 154 -8.49 -14.52 -8.05
N ASN A 155 -7.92 -13.81 -7.06
CA ASN A 155 -8.03 -12.36 -6.98
C ASN A 155 -7.05 -11.68 -7.93
N PRO A 156 -7.43 -10.55 -8.57
CA PRO A 156 -6.49 -9.75 -9.34
C PRO A 156 -5.36 -9.19 -8.48
N HIS A 157 -4.16 -9.20 -9.05
CA HIS A 157 -2.96 -8.69 -8.41
C HIS A 157 -2.50 -7.40 -9.02
N ILE A 158 -2.13 -6.45 -8.18
CA ILE A 158 -1.51 -5.19 -8.61
C ILE A 158 -0.03 -5.22 -8.22
N THR A 159 0.84 -4.90 -9.15
CA THR A 159 2.28 -4.84 -8.94
C THR A 159 2.90 -3.62 -9.61
N PHE A 160 3.93 -3.08 -9.00
CA PHE A 160 4.73 -1.98 -9.51
C PHE A 160 6.17 -2.48 -9.64
N PRO A 161 6.57 -2.99 -10.82
CA PRO A 161 7.94 -3.45 -11.03
C PRO A 161 8.93 -2.30 -10.83
N PRO A 162 10.11 -2.56 -10.24
CA PRO A 162 11.19 -1.58 -10.22
C PRO A 162 11.61 -1.29 -11.65
N GLY A 163 11.81 -0.02 -11.95
CA GLY A 163 12.37 0.43 -13.23
C GLY A 163 13.85 0.12 -13.36
#